data_0de44e592eed8c3199ef1ab0e600d1a8
#
_entry.id   0de44e592eed8c3199ef1ab0e600d1a8
#
_cell.length_a   1.000
_cell.length_b   1.000
_cell.length_c   1.000
_cell.angle_alpha   90.00
_cell.angle_beta   90.00
_cell.angle_gamma   90.00
#
_symmetry.space_group_name_H-M   'P 1'
#
loop_
_entity.id
_entity.type
_entity.pdbx_description
1 polymer ?
#
loop_
_entity_poly.entity_id
_entity_poly.type
_entity_poly.pdbx_seq_one_letter_code
_entity_poly.pdbx_strand_id
1 'polypeptide(L)'
;MKKSRITTALLAIGISASMVFQTPVFATEETAVAVSSGVTTNGISGWPQGPEITSASAVIMEDTSDTILYAKDMDTTLSPAGAVKIMTCLLALENSQLDDQVTMTETGVSGVTDGGAHISSQLGEVFTMEQCLYALMLASANDIALQVAEQIGGSVDAFVQKMNDRARELGCTNTVFTNPTGLPDDNQHTTAHDLALIMQAAIRND
;
A
#
# COMPACT_ATOMS: atom_id res chain seq x y z
N MET A 1 -19.78 -25.15 20.48
CA MET A 1 -20.02 -23.74 20.85
C MET A 1 -19.45 -22.88 19.73
N LYS A 2 -20.28 -22.35 18.85
CA LYS A 2 -19.86 -21.48 17.73
C LYS A 2 -19.44 -20.11 18.27
N LYS A 3 -18.17 -19.75 18.13
CA LYS A 3 -17.70 -18.38 18.40
C LYS A 3 -18.11 -17.51 17.22
N SER A 4 -19.04 -16.58 17.47
CA SER A 4 -19.36 -15.49 16.56
C SER A 4 -18.14 -14.59 16.40
N ARG A 5 -17.54 -14.56 15.23
CA ARG A 5 -16.53 -13.54 14.85
C ARG A 5 -17.30 -12.33 14.37
N ILE A 6 -17.35 -11.29 15.19
CA ILE A 6 -17.74 -9.96 14.73
C ILE A 6 -16.48 -9.34 14.14
N THR A 7 -16.33 -9.45 12.82
CA THR A 7 -15.25 -8.79 12.09
C THR A 7 -15.80 -7.46 11.58
N THR A 8 -15.69 -6.41 12.40
CA THR A 8 -15.90 -5.06 11.91
C THR A 8 -14.53 -4.52 11.51
N ALA A 9 -14.16 -4.72 10.25
CA ALA A 9 -12.95 -4.11 9.71
C ALA A 9 -13.27 -2.68 9.28
N LEU A 10 -12.94 -1.72 10.13
CA LEU A 10 -12.88 -0.30 9.76
C LEU A 10 -11.49 -0.05 9.16
N LEU A 11 -11.43 0.03 7.83
CA LEU A 11 -10.21 0.35 7.11
C LEU A 11 -10.20 1.84 6.78
N ALA A 12 -9.52 2.64 7.59
CA ALA A 12 -9.20 4.02 7.27
C ALA A 12 -7.73 4.05 6.80
N ILE A 13 -7.51 4.16 5.49
CA ILE A 13 -6.16 4.38 4.95
C ILE A 13 -5.97 5.89 4.81
N GLY A 14 -5.36 6.48 5.82
CA GLY A 14 -4.82 7.82 5.72
C GLY A 14 -3.39 7.75 5.20
N ILE A 15 -3.13 8.20 3.98
CA ILE A 15 -1.76 8.41 3.50
C ILE A 15 -1.28 9.70 4.15
N SER A 16 -0.64 9.60 5.32
CA SER A 16 0.08 10.72 5.92
C SER A 16 1.51 10.75 5.37
N ALA A 17 1.74 11.61 4.40
CA ALA A 17 3.08 11.95 3.99
C ALA A 17 3.71 12.92 5.01
N SER A 18 4.90 12.54 5.51
CA SER A 18 5.98 13.42 5.89
C SER A 18 6.01 13.98 7.31
N MET A 19 6.89 13.43 8.13
CA MET A 19 7.61 14.25 9.11
C MET A 19 8.78 14.96 8.40
N VAL A 20 8.63 16.24 8.16
CA VAL A 20 9.74 17.11 7.79
C VAL A 20 10.10 17.94 9.02
N PHE A 21 11.33 17.85 9.46
CA PHE A 21 11.90 18.76 10.42
C PHE A 21 11.91 20.18 9.83
N GLN A 22 11.13 21.08 10.44
CA GLN A 22 11.03 22.47 10.03
C GLN A 22 12.20 23.29 10.54
N THR A 23 12.97 23.86 9.61
CA THR A 23 13.62 25.14 9.83
C THR A 23 12.65 26.26 9.44
N PRO A 24 12.57 27.39 10.18
CA PRO A 24 11.61 28.43 9.84
C PRO A 24 12.07 29.18 8.57
N VAL A 25 11.34 28.98 7.48
CA VAL A 25 11.41 29.84 6.30
C VAL A 25 10.18 30.74 6.34
N PHE A 26 10.41 32.04 6.26
CA PHE A 26 9.37 33.06 6.24
C PHE A 26 8.36 32.80 5.12
N ALA A 27 7.09 32.72 5.51
CA ALA A 27 5.98 32.51 4.61
C ALA A 27 5.78 33.73 3.71
N THR A 28 5.91 33.54 2.42
CA THR A 28 5.16 34.35 1.44
C THR A 28 3.76 33.75 1.37
N GLU A 29 2.74 34.58 1.53
CA GLU A 29 1.35 34.19 1.34
C GLU A 29 1.15 33.70 -0.10
N GLU A 30 1.22 32.40 -0.30
CA GLU A 30 0.70 31.76 -1.48
C GLU A 30 -0.81 31.57 -1.23
N THR A 31 -1.62 32.29 -2.00
CA THR A 31 -3.08 32.14 -2.00
C THR A 31 -3.41 30.67 -2.28
N ALA A 32 -3.76 29.96 -1.24
CA ALA A 32 -4.30 28.63 -1.34
C ALA A 32 -5.57 28.71 -2.21
N VAL A 33 -5.47 28.23 -3.46
CA VAL A 33 -6.65 27.94 -4.26
C VAL A 33 -7.38 26.86 -3.47
N ALA A 34 -8.54 27.23 -2.92
CA ALA A 34 -9.43 26.28 -2.29
C ALA A 34 -9.88 25.29 -3.37
N VAL A 35 -9.19 24.17 -3.47
CA VAL A 35 -9.68 23.02 -4.21
C VAL A 35 -10.93 22.58 -3.46
N SER A 36 -12.10 22.82 -4.05
CA SER A 36 -13.36 22.30 -3.58
C SER A 36 -13.20 20.78 -3.44
N SER A 37 -12.92 20.33 -2.24
CA SER A 37 -12.86 18.89 -1.95
C SER A 37 -14.28 18.35 -2.06
N GLY A 38 -14.58 17.71 -3.18
CA GLY A 38 -15.83 16.98 -3.36
C GLY A 38 -15.88 15.79 -2.42
N VAL A 39 -16.27 16.01 -1.16
CA VAL A 39 -16.65 14.92 -0.28
C VAL A 39 -17.96 14.37 -0.81
N THR A 40 -17.92 13.23 -1.43
CA THR A 40 -19.10 12.47 -1.82
C THR A 40 -19.31 11.35 -0.83
N THR A 41 -20.35 11.43 -0.06
CA THR A 41 -20.95 10.23 0.54
C THR A 41 -21.67 9.48 -0.59
N ASN A 42 -21.95 8.19 -0.41
CA ASN A 42 -22.53 7.28 -1.41
C ASN A 42 -23.83 7.77 -2.12
N GLY A 43 -24.19 9.04 -2.03
CA GLY A 43 -25.37 9.64 -2.66
C GLY A 43 -26.70 9.17 -2.09
N ILE A 44 -26.71 8.42 -1.01
CA ILE A 44 -27.95 7.98 -0.34
C ILE A 44 -28.55 9.14 0.43
N SER A 45 -29.80 9.49 0.09
CA SER A 45 -30.53 10.55 0.80
C SER A 45 -30.66 10.21 2.28
N GLY A 46 -30.30 11.16 3.15
CA GLY A 46 -30.31 10.96 4.61
C GLY A 46 -29.06 10.33 5.20
N TRP A 47 -28.07 9.95 4.38
CA TRP A 47 -26.79 9.47 4.89
C TRP A 47 -26.00 10.62 5.54
N PRO A 48 -25.40 10.42 6.73
CA PRO A 48 -24.68 11.50 7.39
C PRO A 48 -23.45 11.90 6.55
N GLN A 49 -23.18 13.20 6.52
CA GLN A 49 -21.95 13.72 5.93
C GLN A 49 -20.76 13.24 6.74
N GLY A 50 -19.72 12.77 6.05
CA GLY A 50 -18.46 12.40 6.68
C GLY A 50 -17.72 13.65 7.22
N PRO A 51 -16.75 13.45 8.13
CA PRO A 51 -15.93 14.54 8.64
C PRO A 51 -15.03 15.12 7.54
N GLU A 52 -14.71 16.40 7.64
CA GLU A 52 -13.61 16.98 6.87
C GLU A 52 -12.29 16.40 7.35
N ILE A 53 -11.44 16.00 6.40
CA ILE A 53 -10.12 15.45 6.65
C ILE A 53 -9.06 16.22 5.87
N THR A 54 -7.83 16.24 6.39
CA THR A 54 -6.70 16.96 5.77
C THR A 54 -5.99 16.16 4.68
N SER A 55 -6.22 14.84 4.60
CA SER A 55 -5.65 14.00 3.55
C SER A 55 -6.06 14.46 2.16
N ALA A 56 -5.16 14.36 1.19
CA ALA A 56 -5.41 14.73 -0.21
C ALA A 56 -6.50 13.84 -0.84
N SER A 57 -6.50 12.56 -0.49
CA SER A 57 -7.48 11.58 -0.97
C SER A 57 -7.81 10.59 0.14
N ALA A 58 -9.03 10.07 0.16
CA ALA A 58 -9.45 9.03 1.09
C ALA A 58 -10.69 8.28 0.60
N VAL A 59 -10.83 7.04 1.05
CA VAL A 59 -12.02 6.24 0.84
C VAL A 59 -12.30 5.37 2.07
N ILE A 60 -13.57 5.16 2.37
CA ILE A 60 -14.03 4.08 3.25
C ILE A 60 -14.95 3.21 2.42
N MET A 61 -14.60 1.95 2.28
CA MET A 61 -15.35 0.94 1.56
C MET A 61 -15.78 -0.17 2.52
N GLU A 62 -17.04 -0.60 2.40
CA GLU A 62 -17.53 -1.75 3.14
C GLU A 62 -17.05 -3.02 2.46
N ASP A 63 -16.40 -3.90 3.23
CA ASP A 63 -15.67 -5.06 2.69
C ASP A 63 -16.55 -6.09 1.96
N THR A 64 -17.78 -6.28 2.38
CA THR A 64 -18.65 -7.36 1.84
C THR A 64 -19.40 -6.96 0.58
N SER A 65 -19.86 -5.70 0.52
CA SER A 65 -20.75 -5.20 -0.53
C SER A 65 -20.05 -4.23 -1.49
N ASP A 66 -18.78 -3.93 -1.27
CA ASP A 66 -18.00 -2.94 -2.01
C ASP A 66 -18.62 -1.52 -1.97
N THR A 67 -19.52 -1.28 -1.02
CA THR A 67 -20.22 0.00 -0.90
C THR A 67 -19.27 1.08 -0.39
N ILE A 68 -19.14 2.18 -1.15
CA ILE A 68 -18.37 3.35 -0.71
C ILE A 68 -19.19 4.12 0.32
N LEU A 69 -18.72 4.15 1.56
CA LEU A 69 -19.35 4.85 2.68
C LEU A 69 -18.89 6.29 2.79
N TYR A 70 -17.65 6.57 2.39
CA TYR A 70 -17.05 7.90 2.38
C TYR A 70 -16.02 7.97 1.25
N ALA A 71 -15.98 9.08 0.56
CA ALA A 71 -14.96 9.35 -0.45
C ALA A 71 -14.55 10.83 -0.42
N LYS A 72 -13.25 11.06 -0.58
CA LYS A 72 -12.66 12.35 -0.87
C LYS A 72 -11.63 12.14 -1.96
N ASP A 73 -11.88 12.70 -3.14
CA ASP A 73 -10.95 12.62 -4.28
C ASP A 73 -10.37 11.20 -4.49
N MET A 74 -11.21 10.17 -4.29
CA MET A 74 -10.76 8.78 -4.17
C MET A 74 -10.09 8.24 -5.42
N ASP A 75 -10.37 8.81 -6.60
CA ASP A 75 -9.82 8.41 -7.89
C ASP A 75 -8.66 9.32 -8.36
N THR A 76 -8.24 10.28 -7.52
CA THR A 76 -7.07 11.11 -7.80
C THR A 76 -5.80 10.28 -7.68
N THR A 77 -4.97 10.32 -8.72
CA THR A 77 -3.68 9.60 -8.74
C THR A 77 -2.66 10.28 -7.84
N LEU A 78 -2.05 9.47 -6.97
CA LEU A 78 -1.04 9.89 -6.01
C LEU A 78 0.09 8.86 -5.98
N SER A 79 1.26 9.28 -5.51
CA SER A 79 2.35 8.34 -5.22
C SER A 79 1.96 7.45 -4.03
N PRO A 80 2.00 6.12 -4.19
CA PRO A 80 1.60 5.18 -3.12
C PRO A 80 2.59 5.10 -1.97
N ALA A 81 3.84 5.50 -2.16
CA ALA A 81 4.91 5.34 -1.17
C ALA A 81 4.90 3.91 -0.58
N GLY A 82 5.09 3.76 0.74
CA GLY A 82 5.12 2.47 1.41
C GLY A 82 3.84 1.60 1.29
N ALA A 83 2.70 2.17 0.86
CA ALA A 83 1.48 1.41 0.65
C ALA A 83 1.59 0.39 -0.50
N VAL A 84 2.57 0.52 -1.39
CA VAL A 84 2.93 -0.51 -2.39
C VAL A 84 3.13 -1.88 -1.75
N LYS A 85 3.65 -1.94 -0.53
CA LYS A 85 3.95 -3.19 0.17
C LYS A 85 2.71 -4.03 0.49
N ILE A 86 1.51 -3.44 0.43
CA ILE A 86 0.25 -4.20 0.55
C ILE A 86 0.14 -5.17 -0.65
N MET A 87 0.41 -4.70 -1.87
CA MET A 87 0.43 -5.55 -3.06
C MET A 87 1.58 -6.56 -3.00
N THR A 88 2.74 -6.17 -2.51
CA THR A 88 3.88 -7.08 -2.31
C THR A 88 3.53 -8.21 -1.35
N CYS A 89 2.88 -7.89 -0.22
CA CYS A 89 2.36 -8.87 0.74
C CYS A 89 1.28 -9.78 0.13
N LEU A 90 0.31 -9.20 -0.57
CA LEU A 90 -0.76 -9.97 -1.21
C LEU A 90 -0.18 -11.03 -2.16
N LEU A 91 0.73 -10.63 -3.04
CA LEU A 91 1.37 -11.58 -3.96
C LEU A 91 2.21 -12.63 -3.24
N ALA A 92 2.85 -12.28 -2.13
CA ALA A 92 3.56 -13.24 -1.31
C ALA A 92 2.61 -14.29 -0.72
N LEU A 93 1.49 -13.86 -0.15
CA LEU A 93 0.45 -14.74 0.39
C LEU A 93 -0.18 -15.65 -0.68
N GLU A 94 -0.37 -15.14 -1.90
CA GLU A 94 -0.98 -15.88 -3.01
C GLU A 94 -0.02 -16.90 -3.67
N ASN A 95 1.30 -16.73 -3.53
CA ASN A 95 2.29 -17.49 -4.31
C ASN A 95 3.31 -18.26 -3.46
N SER A 96 3.16 -18.30 -2.13
CA SER A 96 4.09 -19.01 -1.24
C SER A 96 3.37 -19.57 -0.02
N GLN A 97 4.10 -20.40 0.74
CA GLN A 97 3.65 -20.85 2.07
C GLN A 97 4.38 -20.03 3.15
N LEU A 98 3.75 -19.88 4.32
CA LEU A 98 4.31 -19.08 5.42
C LEU A 98 5.65 -19.61 5.95
N ASP A 99 5.90 -20.91 5.82
CA ASP A 99 7.12 -21.59 6.24
C ASP A 99 8.18 -21.72 5.13
N ASP A 100 7.90 -21.23 3.91
CA ASP A 100 8.89 -21.18 2.83
C ASP A 100 10.11 -20.39 3.25
N GLN A 101 11.30 -20.93 2.92
CA GLN A 101 12.56 -20.29 3.27
C GLN A 101 12.93 -19.25 2.21
N VAL A 102 13.18 -18.04 2.65
CA VAL A 102 13.63 -16.90 1.85
C VAL A 102 15.09 -16.62 2.20
N THR A 103 15.99 -16.90 1.28
CA THR A 103 17.42 -16.65 1.45
C THR A 103 17.78 -15.29 0.86
N MET A 104 18.41 -14.42 1.65
CA MET A 104 18.84 -13.10 1.20
C MET A 104 19.96 -13.23 0.17
N THR A 105 19.74 -12.64 -1.00
CA THR A 105 20.70 -12.53 -2.10
C THR A 105 21.22 -11.09 -2.23
N GLU A 106 22.08 -10.84 -3.19
CA GLU A 106 22.54 -9.48 -3.53
C GLU A 106 21.38 -8.56 -3.89
N THR A 107 20.28 -9.08 -4.46
CA THR A 107 19.08 -8.30 -4.81
C THR A 107 18.47 -7.64 -3.58
N GLY A 108 18.27 -8.39 -2.50
CA GLY A 108 17.72 -7.84 -1.26
C GLY A 108 18.71 -6.92 -0.54
N VAL A 109 19.95 -7.38 -0.39
CA VAL A 109 20.96 -6.68 0.44
C VAL A 109 21.49 -5.41 -0.22
N SER A 110 21.77 -5.43 -1.54
CA SER A 110 22.37 -4.31 -2.27
C SER A 110 21.34 -3.41 -2.95
N GLY A 111 20.09 -3.87 -3.08
CA GLY A 111 19.02 -3.13 -3.75
C GLY A 111 18.43 -2.01 -2.90
N VAL A 112 18.80 -1.92 -1.63
CA VAL A 112 18.36 -0.83 -0.75
C VAL A 112 19.26 0.38 -1.00
N THR A 113 18.71 1.36 -1.71
CA THR A 113 19.37 2.65 -1.94
C THR A 113 18.95 3.68 -0.89
N ASP A 114 19.83 4.63 -0.67
CA ASP A 114 19.78 5.81 0.20
C ASP A 114 18.50 6.07 1.01
N GLY A 115 18.53 5.70 2.29
CA GLY A 115 17.59 6.20 3.30
C GLY A 115 16.22 5.48 3.34
N GLY A 116 16.03 4.43 2.58
CA GLY A 116 14.83 3.59 2.68
C GLY A 116 14.80 2.76 3.97
N ALA A 117 13.62 2.48 4.51
CA ALA A 117 13.47 1.60 5.66
C ALA A 117 13.92 0.17 5.31
N HIS A 118 14.71 -0.46 6.17
CA HIS A 118 15.22 -1.82 6.02
C HIS A 118 15.53 -2.44 7.38
N ILE A 119 15.68 -3.75 7.46
CA ILE A 119 16.06 -4.46 8.69
C ILE A 119 17.56 -4.79 8.76
N SER A 120 18.34 -4.32 7.78
CA SER A 120 19.77 -4.60 7.66
C SER A 120 20.11 -6.09 7.50
N SER A 121 19.30 -6.78 6.71
CA SER A 121 19.52 -8.19 6.42
C SER A 121 20.88 -8.44 5.75
N GLN A 122 21.46 -9.60 5.98
CA GLN A 122 22.78 -9.94 5.49
C GLN A 122 22.70 -10.98 4.36
N LEU A 123 23.67 -10.95 3.45
CA LEU A 123 23.79 -11.93 2.38
C LEU A 123 23.85 -13.36 2.95
N GLY A 124 22.97 -14.23 2.44
CA GLY A 124 22.86 -15.60 2.89
C GLY A 124 22.04 -15.80 4.17
N GLU A 125 21.54 -14.73 4.79
CA GLU A 125 20.61 -14.84 5.91
C GLU A 125 19.29 -15.46 5.42
N VAL A 126 18.65 -16.25 6.27
CA VAL A 126 17.44 -16.98 5.91
C VAL A 126 16.30 -16.62 6.84
N PHE A 127 15.17 -16.24 6.26
CA PHE A 127 13.93 -15.95 6.96
C PHE A 127 12.83 -16.91 6.48
N THR A 128 11.79 -17.11 7.28
CA THR A 128 10.55 -17.69 6.74
C THR A 128 9.75 -16.61 6.01
N MET A 129 8.87 -17.00 5.10
CA MET A 129 7.98 -16.04 4.44
C MET A 129 7.15 -15.28 5.46
N GLU A 130 6.67 -15.94 6.52
CA GLU A 130 5.96 -15.27 7.62
C GLU A 130 6.80 -14.13 8.23
N GLN A 131 8.08 -14.37 8.52
CA GLN A 131 8.99 -13.34 9.05
C GLN A 131 9.18 -12.20 8.05
N CYS A 132 9.26 -12.51 6.76
CA CYS A 132 9.32 -11.51 5.69
C CYS A 132 8.05 -10.64 5.67
N LEU A 133 6.86 -11.23 5.77
CA LEU A 133 5.61 -10.49 5.82
C LEU A 133 5.54 -9.55 7.04
N TYR A 134 5.97 -10.00 8.21
CA TYR A 134 6.08 -9.13 9.38
C TYR A 134 7.08 -7.99 9.17
N ALA A 135 8.23 -8.26 8.57
CA ALA A 135 9.23 -7.22 8.27
C ALA A 135 8.69 -6.19 7.25
N LEU A 136 7.97 -6.64 6.23
CA LEU A 136 7.30 -5.76 5.26
C LEU A 136 6.29 -4.83 5.93
N MET A 137 5.41 -5.37 6.78
CA MET A 137 4.27 -4.63 7.32
C MET A 137 4.63 -3.79 8.55
N LEU A 138 5.54 -4.26 9.41
CA LEU A 138 5.87 -3.59 10.67
C LEU A 138 7.09 -2.66 10.54
N ALA A 139 8.10 -3.06 9.77
CA ALA A 139 9.32 -2.28 9.58
C ALA A 139 9.39 -1.58 8.22
N SER A 140 8.42 -1.84 7.33
CA SER A 140 8.46 -1.34 5.94
C SER A 140 9.76 -1.71 5.20
N ALA A 141 10.32 -2.89 5.47
CA ALA A 141 11.64 -3.33 5.08
C ALA A 141 11.78 -3.46 3.55
N ASN A 142 12.59 -2.59 2.95
CA ASN A 142 12.81 -2.57 1.49
C ASN A 142 13.71 -3.72 1.02
N ASP A 143 14.72 -4.09 1.82
CA ASP A 143 15.57 -5.26 1.57
C ASP A 143 14.73 -6.55 1.45
N ILE A 144 13.79 -6.72 2.35
CA ILE A 144 12.86 -7.85 2.33
C ILE A 144 11.87 -7.74 1.15
N ALA A 145 11.37 -6.54 0.82
CA ALA A 145 10.49 -6.37 -0.33
C ALA A 145 11.14 -6.81 -1.65
N LEU A 146 12.40 -6.44 -1.86
CA LEU A 146 13.19 -6.83 -3.03
C LEU A 146 13.46 -8.35 -3.05
N GLN A 147 13.80 -8.94 -1.89
CA GLN A 147 14.07 -10.37 -1.81
C GLN A 147 12.80 -11.21 -2.03
N VAL A 148 11.67 -10.81 -1.47
CA VAL A 148 10.37 -11.46 -1.72
C VAL A 148 10.00 -11.34 -3.20
N ALA A 149 10.23 -10.18 -3.82
CA ALA A 149 9.98 -9.99 -5.24
C ALA A 149 10.82 -10.91 -6.12
N GLU A 150 12.12 -11.07 -5.82
CA GLU A 150 12.99 -12.00 -6.52
C GLU A 150 12.54 -13.45 -6.31
N GLN A 151 12.21 -13.84 -5.08
CA GLN A 151 11.78 -15.20 -4.73
C GLN A 151 10.54 -15.63 -5.53
N ILE A 152 9.53 -14.74 -5.62
CA ILE A 152 8.24 -15.07 -6.24
C ILE A 152 8.23 -14.79 -7.73
N GLY A 153 8.92 -13.76 -8.18
CA GLY A 153 8.96 -13.36 -9.58
C GLY A 153 10.07 -14.03 -10.38
N GLY A 154 11.10 -14.55 -9.72
CA GLY A 154 12.36 -14.94 -10.36
C GLY A 154 13.25 -13.75 -10.69
N SER A 155 12.69 -12.53 -10.70
CA SER A 155 13.38 -11.25 -10.75
C SER A 155 12.44 -10.15 -10.25
N VAL A 156 13.00 -9.00 -9.83
CA VAL A 156 12.21 -7.84 -9.42
C VAL A 156 11.30 -7.35 -10.56
N ASP A 157 11.82 -7.29 -11.78
CA ASP A 157 11.04 -6.83 -12.95
C ASP A 157 9.85 -7.76 -13.24
N ALA A 158 10.04 -9.07 -13.19
CA ALA A 158 8.96 -10.03 -13.39
C ALA A 158 7.92 -9.97 -12.26
N PHE A 159 8.35 -9.68 -11.04
CA PHE A 159 7.44 -9.46 -9.93
C PHE A 159 6.61 -8.17 -10.11
N VAL A 160 7.23 -7.08 -10.57
CA VAL A 160 6.52 -5.83 -10.90
C VAL A 160 5.46 -6.04 -11.98
N GLN A 161 5.73 -6.89 -12.97
CA GLN A 161 4.72 -7.29 -13.95
C GLN A 161 3.54 -8.00 -13.27
N LYS A 162 3.81 -8.96 -12.37
CA LYS A 162 2.76 -9.64 -11.58
C LYS A 162 1.95 -8.63 -10.73
N MET A 163 2.60 -7.63 -10.12
CA MET A 163 1.90 -6.59 -9.37
C MET A 163 0.90 -5.84 -10.23
N ASN A 164 1.30 -5.44 -11.45
CA ASN A 164 0.44 -4.72 -12.39
C ASN A 164 -0.67 -5.61 -12.97
N ASP A 165 -0.36 -6.88 -13.24
CA ASP A 165 -1.36 -7.85 -13.69
C ASP A 165 -2.42 -8.06 -12.60
N ARG A 166 -1.98 -8.26 -11.36
CA ARG A 166 -2.89 -8.47 -10.23
C ARG A 166 -3.73 -7.24 -9.92
N ALA A 167 -3.16 -6.04 -10.00
CA ALA A 167 -3.93 -4.80 -9.86
C ALA A 167 -5.07 -4.72 -10.89
N ARG A 168 -4.79 -5.05 -12.15
CA ARG A 168 -5.83 -5.07 -13.21
C ARG A 168 -6.91 -6.13 -12.95
N GLU A 169 -6.54 -7.32 -12.47
CA GLU A 169 -7.49 -8.37 -12.09
C GLU A 169 -8.42 -7.94 -10.94
N LEU A 170 -7.90 -7.14 -10.00
CA LEU A 170 -8.67 -6.58 -8.90
C LEU A 170 -9.56 -5.41 -9.31
N GLY A 171 -9.49 -4.97 -10.57
CA GLY A 171 -10.27 -3.84 -11.07
C GLY A 171 -9.63 -2.47 -10.87
N CYS A 172 -8.36 -2.42 -10.46
CA CYS A 172 -7.62 -1.16 -10.34
C CYS A 172 -7.42 -0.55 -11.74
N THR A 173 -7.92 0.66 -11.95
CA THR A 173 -7.87 1.33 -13.25
C THR A 173 -6.84 2.44 -13.35
N ASN A 174 -6.34 2.90 -12.21
CA ASN A 174 -5.42 4.03 -12.11
C ASN A 174 -4.19 3.70 -11.26
N THR A 175 -3.73 2.45 -11.34
CA THR A 175 -2.55 1.97 -10.61
C THR A 175 -1.48 1.48 -11.56
N VAL A 176 -0.26 1.98 -11.37
CA VAL A 176 0.96 1.48 -11.99
C VAL A 176 2.02 1.29 -10.92
N PHE A 177 2.52 0.09 -10.79
CA PHE A 177 3.66 -0.25 -9.96
C PHE A 177 4.93 -0.32 -10.82
N THR A 178 6.03 0.25 -10.31
CA THR A 178 7.36 0.19 -10.93
C THR A 178 8.40 -0.49 -10.04
N ASN A 179 8.09 -0.63 -8.74
CA ASN A 179 8.93 -1.35 -7.78
C ASN A 179 8.09 -1.93 -6.63
N PRO A 180 8.60 -2.95 -5.92
CA PRO A 180 7.88 -3.59 -4.81
C PRO A 180 8.02 -2.87 -3.46
N THR A 181 8.85 -1.81 -3.40
CA THR A 181 9.24 -1.13 -2.17
C THR A 181 8.43 0.13 -1.86
N GLY A 182 7.92 0.80 -2.90
CA GLY A 182 7.31 2.11 -2.81
C GLY A 182 8.32 3.27 -2.76
N LEU A 183 9.58 3.01 -3.11
CA LEU A 183 10.55 4.08 -3.33
C LEU A 183 10.08 4.98 -4.48
N PRO A 184 10.44 6.28 -4.46
CA PRO A 184 9.98 7.24 -5.45
C PRO A 184 10.32 6.84 -6.87
N ASP A 185 9.32 6.91 -7.75
CA ASP A 185 9.43 6.75 -9.19
C ASP A 185 8.29 7.56 -9.83
N ASP A 186 8.60 8.40 -10.80
CA ASP A 186 7.64 9.32 -11.41
C ASP A 186 6.49 8.61 -12.16
N ASN A 187 6.71 7.36 -12.55
CA ASN A 187 5.70 6.54 -13.22
C ASN A 187 4.84 5.74 -12.23
N GLN A 188 5.24 5.64 -10.96
CA GLN A 188 4.53 4.88 -9.95
C GLN A 188 3.39 5.68 -9.34
N HIS A 189 2.17 5.22 -9.51
CA HIS A 189 0.99 5.89 -8.98
C HIS A 189 -0.13 4.90 -8.66
N THR A 190 -1.04 5.35 -7.83
CA THR A 190 -2.27 4.65 -7.48
C THR A 190 -3.34 5.65 -7.03
N THR A 191 -4.52 5.18 -6.67
CA THR A 191 -5.59 5.97 -6.06
C THR A 191 -6.00 5.39 -4.71
N ALA A 192 -6.71 6.17 -3.89
CA ALA A 192 -7.25 5.63 -2.64
C ALA A 192 -8.24 4.48 -2.90
N HIS A 193 -9.03 4.58 -3.97
CA HIS A 193 -9.97 3.55 -4.39
C HIS A 193 -9.24 2.24 -4.77
N ASP A 194 -8.25 2.33 -5.65
CA ASP A 194 -7.49 1.14 -6.08
C ASP A 194 -6.76 0.49 -4.89
N LEU A 195 -6.19 1.29 -3.98
CA LEU A 195 -5.59 0.74 -2.75
C LEU A 195 -6.60 0.04 -1.86
N ALA A 196 -7.84 0.52 -1.79
CA ALA A 196 -8.89 -0.16 -1.04
C ALA A 196 -9.24 -1.53 -1.65
N LEU A 197 -9.29 -1.64 -2.97
CA LEU A 197 -9.50 -2.93 -3.67
C LEU A 197 -8.35 -3.91 -3.39
N ILE A 198 -7.09 -3.44 -3.45
CA ILE A 198 -5.91 -4.25 -3.14
C ILE A 198 -5.93 -4.72 -1.68
N MET A 199 -6.24 -3.81 -0.75
CA MET A 199 -6.33 -4.14 0.67
C MET A 199 -7.46 -5.12 0.95
N GLN A 200 -8.61 -4.95 0.30
CA GLN A 200 -9.74 -5.88 0.41
C GLN A 200 -9.32 -7.29 0.00
N ALA A 201 -8.60 -7.43 -1.11
CA ALA A 201 -8.07 -8.72 -1.55
C ALA A 201 -7.07 -9.30 -0.51
N ALA A 202 -6.23 -8.45 0.08
CA ALA A 202 -5.24 -8.88 1.08
C ALA A 202 -5.89 -9.37 2.38
N ILE A 203 -6.93 -8.69 2.88
CA ILE A 203 -7.62 -9.11 4.11
C ILE A 203 -8.56 -10.30 3.92
N ARG A 204 -8.95 -10.61 2.69
CA ARG A 204 -9.76 -11.80 2.34
C ARG A 204 -8.90 -13.02 2.03
N ASN A 205 -7.60 -12.88 1.95
CA ASN A 205 -6.68 -13.99 1.81
C ASN A 205 -6.54 -14.69 3.17
N ASP A 206 -6.96 -15.98 3.24
CA ASP A 206 -7.00 -16.81 4.47
C ASP A 206 -5.69 -17.58 4.68
#